data_43709ddec5e306da06930e17f657782d
#
_entry.id   43709ddec5e306da06930e17f657782d
#
_cell.length_a   1.000
_cell.length_b   1.000
_cell.length_c   1.000
_cell.angle_alpha   90.00
_cell.angle_beta   90.00
_cell.angle_gamma   90.00
#
_symmetry.space_group_name_H-M   'P 1'
#
loop_
_entity.id
_entity.type
_entity.pdbx_description
1 polymer ?
#
loop_
_entity_poly.entity_id
_entity_poly.type
_entity_poly.pdbx_seq_one_letter_code
_entity_poly.pdbx_strand_id
1 'polypeptide(L)'
;MDGDILVSWDYPPRCLSPHVLPARSHCEELTWHPPRGDGQARVVRWTCDCGALFYELCQAGGLRFIRRTRRDHSIDESDRWQAREADAMWIALLHGLAR
;
A
#
# COMPACT_ATOMS: atom_id res chain seq x y z
N MET A 1 34.76 2.22 0.06
CA MET A 1 34.06 2.16 -0.10
C MET A 1 33.69 1.97 -0.38
N ASP A 2 33.60 2.06 -0.71
CA ASP A 2 32.94 1.91 -1.11
C ASP A 2 32.39 1.65 -1.54
N GLY A 3 32.69 1.42 -1.75
CA GLY A 3 31.81 1.22 -2.58
C GLY A 3 30.56 0.86 -2.08
N ASP A 4 30.24 0.47 -1.35
CA ASP A 4 29.28 0.20 -0.97
C ASP A 4 28.29 0.96 -0.49
N ILE A 5 28.55 1.54 0.10
CA ILE A 5 27.74 2.59 0.45
C ILE A 5 27.11 3.23 -0.69
N LEU A 6 27.80 3.24 -1.74
CA LEU A 6 27.31 3.89 -2.92
C LEU A 6 25.95 3.46 -3.32
N VAL A 7 25.58 2.30 -2.89
CA VAL A 7 24.27 1.82 -3.24
C VAL A 7 23.19 2.75 -2.79
N SER A 8 23.38 3.38 -1.68
CA SER A 8 22.34 4.23 -1.16
C SER A 8 22.11 5.48 -1.98
N TRP A 9 23.03 5.80 -2.86
CA TRP A 9 22.85 6.98 -3.69
C TRP A 9 21.76 6.80 -4.72
N ASP A 10 21.43 5.57 -5.01
CA ASP A 10 20.42 5.30 -6.00
C ASP A 10 19.02 5.56 -5.50
N TYR A 11 18.87 5.85 -4.22
CA TYR A 11 17.56 6.07 -3.61
C TYR A 11 17.44 7.46 -3.08
N PRO A 12 16.34 8.15 -3.36
CA PRO A 12 16.07 9.40 -2.65
C PRO A 12 15.99 9.11 -1.16
N PRO A 13 16.72 9.86 -0.33
CA PRO A 13 16.70 9.59 1.12
C PRO A 13 15.30 9.63 1.72
N ARG A 14 14.39 10.38 1.11
CA ARG A 14 13.03 10.48 1.61
C ARG A 14 12.17 9.25 1.37
N CYS A 15 12.62 8.34 0.51
CA CYS A 15 11.84 7.17 0.19
C CYS A 15 12.23 6.02 1.09
N LEU A 16 11.88 6.14 2.36
CA LEU A 16 12.19 5.12 3.35
C LEU A 16 11.16 3.99 3.38
N SER A 17 10.00 4.21 2.78
CA SER A 17 8.95 3.20 2.70
C SER A 17 8.95 2.54 1.34
N PRO A 18 8.42 1.32 1.23
CA PRO A 18 8.45 0.60 -0.04
C PRO A 18 7.57 1.26 -1.09
N HIS A 19 7.92 1.05 -2.34
CA HIS A 19 7.10 1.44 -3.47
C HIS A 19 6.37 0.22 -4.01
N VAL A 20 5.16 0.45 -4.53
CA VAL A 20 4.42 -0.60 -5.21
C VAL A 20 5.03 -0.77 -6.60
N LEU A 21 5.32 -2.01 -6.98
CA LEU A 21 5.80 -2.30 -8.32
C LEU A 21 4.67 -2.12 -9.32
N PRO A 22 4.99 -1.86 -10.60
CA PRO A 22 3.94 -1.74 -11.62
C PRO A 22 3.09 -3.00 -11.68
N ALA A 23 1.79 -2.83 -11.91
CA ALA A 23 0.87 -3.94 -11.99
C ALA A 23 1.23 -4.85 -13.16
N ARG A 24 1.22 -6.16 -12.91
CA ARG A 24 1.50 -7.15 -13.94
C ARG A 24 0.27 -7.35 -14.81
N SER A 25 0.48 -7.92 -16.00
CA SER A 25 -0.58 -8.05 -16.98
C SER A 25 -1.75 -8.92 -16.50
N HIS A 26 -1.50 -9.86 -15.63
CA HIS A 26 -2.56 -10.74 -15.10
C HIS A 26 -2.71 -10.56 -13.60
N CYS A 27 -2.63 -9.32 -13.14
CA CYS A 27 -2.78 -9.06 -11.72
C CYS A 27 -4.26 -9.20 -11.30
N GLU A 28 -4.44 -9.52 -10.04
CA GLU A 28 -5.77 -9.55 -9.45
C GLU A 28 -6.26 -8.13 -9.26
N GLU A 29 -7.53 -7.87 -9.58
CA GLU A 29 -8.12 -6.56 -9.38
C GLU A 29 -8.93 -6.55 -8.10
N LEU A 30 -8.53 -5.69 -7.18
CA LEU A 30 -9.24 -5.54 -5.93
C LEU A 30 -10.52 -4.73 -6.18
N THR A 31 -11.52 -4.97 -5.34
CA THR A 31 -12.73 -4.16 -5.36
C THR A 31 -12.50 -2.96 -4.46
N TRP A 32 -12.75 -1.77 -4.99
CA TRP A 32 -12.55 -0.54 -4.25
C TRP A 32 -13.88 0.14 -3.96
N HIS A 33 -14.03 0.59 -2.73
CA HIS A 33 -15.26 1.20 -2.22
C HIS A 33 -14.99 2.58 -1.67
N PRO A 34 -16.00 3.43 -1.57
CA PRO A 34 -15.85 4.69 -0.84
C PRO A 34 -15.49 4.40 0.62
N PRO A 35 -14.81 5.34 1.28
CA PRO A 35 -14.47 5.15 2.70
C PRO A 35 -15.73 4.98 3.55
N ARG A 36 -15.65 4.08 4.53
CA ARG A 36 -16.79 3.85 5.40
C ARG A 36 -17.04 4.99 6.38
N GLY A 37 -15.97 5.73 6.69
CA GLY A 37 -16.12 6.84 7.65
C GLY A 37 -16.29 6.41 9.07
N ASP A 38 -15.96 5.17 9.40
CA ASP A 38 -16.10 4.68 10.77
C ASP A 38 -15.00 5.19 11.70
N GLY A 39 -13.94 5.77 11.14
CA GLY A 39 -13.00 6.57 11.91
C GLY A 39 -12.15 5.85 12.92
N GLN A 40 -12.25 4.56 13.03
CA GLN A 40 -11.54 3.80 14.06
C GLN A 40 -10.39 2.98 13.51
N ALA A 41 -9.99 3.23 12.28
CA ALA A 41 -8.95 2.45 11.65
C ALA A 41 -7.57 2.94 12.10
N ARG A 42 -6.66 1.99 12.29
CA ARG A 42 -5.27 2.27 12.63
C ARG A 42 -4.41 1.80 11.48
N VAL A 43 -3.44 2.64 11.08
CA VAL A 43 -2.52 2.27 10.01
C VAL A 43 -1.46 1.32 10.56
N VAL A 44 -1.29 0.20 9.89
CA VAL A 44 -0.32 -0.83 10.28
C VAL A 44 0.92 -0.75 9.43
N ARG A 45 0.75 -0.55 8.12
CA ARG A 45 1.87 -0.43 7.17
C ARG A 45 1.47 0.59 6.11
N TRP A 46 2.47 1.11 5.40
CA TRP A 46 2.22 2.10 4.35
C TRP A 46 3.30 2.04 3.30
N THR A 47 2.98 2.58 2.12
CA THR A 47 3.96 2.75 1.05
C THR A 47 4.49 4.17 1.06
N CYS A 48 5.51 4.42 0.24
CA CYS A 48 5.99 5.77 0.02
C CYS A 48 4.89 6.58 -0.67
N ASP A 49 4.76 7.85 -0.32
CA ASP A 49 3.75 8.74 -0.88
C ASP A 49 4.29 9.64 -1.98
N CYS A 50 5.45 9.33 -2.53
CA CYS A 50 6.07 10.18 -3.55
C CYS A 50 5.44 9.98 -4.93
N GLY A 51 4.62 8.95 -5.13
CA GLY A 51 3.97 8.68 -6.40
C GLY A 51 2.54 9.20 -6.46
N ALA A 52 1.82 8.79 -7.49
CA ALA A 52 0.45 9.20 -7.70
C ALA A 52 -0.53 8.51 -6.76
N LEU A 53 -0.14 7.35 -6.25
CA LEU A 53 -0.99 6.56 -5.36
C LEU A 53 -0.24 6.28 -4.06
N PHE A 54 -0.96 6.34 -2.98
CA PHE A 54 -0.43 6.07 -1.65
C PHE A 54 -1.32 5.01 -1.02
N TYR A 55 -0.71 3.93 -0.55
CA TYR A 55 -1.46 2.82 0.02
C TYR A 55 -1.11 2.65 1.48
N GLU A 56 -2.13 2.31 2.26
CA GLU A 56 -1.97 2.01 3.68
C GLU A 56 -2.71 0.73 4.00
N LEU A 57 -2.07 -0.16 4.76
CA LEU A 57 -2.75 -1.31 5.32
C LEU A 57 -3.28 -0.89 6.68
N CYS A 58 -4.58 -0.95 6.84
CA CYS A 58 -5.26 -0.44 8.03
C CYS A 58 -5.95 -1.58 8.78
N GLN A 59 -6.14 -1.39 10.07
CA GLN A 59 -6.86 -2.34 10.91
C GLN A 59 -8.00 -1.63 11.62
N ALA A 60 -9.19 -2.23 11.57
CA ALA A 60 -10.37 -1.72 12.25
C ALA A 60 -11.10 -2.92 12.86
N GLY A 61 -11.24 -2.92 14.17
CA GLY A 61 -11.78 -4.09 14.85
C GLY A 61 -10.86 -5.28 14.62
N GLY A 62 -11.42 -6.42 14.28
CA GLY A 62 -10.64 -7.63 14.00
C GLY A 62 -10.25 -7.80 12.55
N LEU A 63 -10.51 -6.81 11.71
CA LEU A 63 -10.29 -6.95 10.27
C LEU A 63 -9.30 -5.92 9.77
N ARG A 64 -8.73 -6.19 8.59
CA ARG A 64 -7.80 -5.28 7.93
C ARG A 64 -8.28 -4.99 6.52
N PHE A 65 -7.90 -3.83 6.02
CA PHE A 65 -8.23 -3.41 4.66
C PHE A 65 -7.12 -2.52 4.13
N ILE A 66 -7.11 -2.31 2.82
CA ILE A 66 -6.14 -1.44 2.18
C ILE A 66 -6.85 -0.14 1.81
N ARG A 67 -6.25 0.98 2.22
CA ARG A 67 -6.75 2.31 1.87
C ARG A 67 -5.85 2.87 0.79
N ARG A 68 -6.46 3.35 -0.27
CA ARG A 68 -5.74 3.94 -1.40
C ARG A 68 -6.08 5.42 -1.47
N THR A 69 -5.05 6.26 -1.45
CA THR A 69 -5.21 7.71 -1.59
C THR A 69 -4.57 8.14 -2.90
N ARG A 70 -5.33 8.88 -3.69
CA ARG A 70 -4.85 9.42 -4.96
C ARG A 70 -4.26 10.80 -4.74
N ARG A 71 -3.56 11.29 -5.74
CA ARG A 71 -2.93 12.61 -5.66
C ARG A 71 -3.94 13.74 -5.41
N ASP A 72 -5.16 13.59 -5.89
CA ASP A 72 -6.21 14.58 -5.67
C ASP A 72 -6.87 14.44 -4.29
N HIS A 73 -6.31 13.61 -3.44
CA HIS A 73 -6.76 13.33 -2.07
C HIS A 73 -8.04 12.50 -1.99
N SER A 74 -8.52 11.97 -3.12
CA SER A 74 -9.65 11.05 -3.05
C SER A 74 -9.18 9.71 -2.47
N ILE A 75 -10.06 9.06 -1.71
CA ILE A 75 -9.73 7.87 -0.95
C ILE A 75 -10.67 6.74 -1.32
N ASP A 76 -10.11 5.55 -1.49
CA ASP A 76 -10.88 4.31 -1.63
C ASP A 76 -10.43 3.30 -0.58
N GLU A 77 -11.32 2.39 -0.26
CA GLU A 77 -11.00 1.28 0.65
C GLU A 77 -11.31 -0.03 -0.02
N SER A 78 -10.46 -1.02 0.20
CA SER A 78 -10.71 -2.36 -0.30
C SER A 78 -11.74 -3.06 0.55
N ASP A 79 -12.07 -4.31 0.18
CA ASP A 79 -12.80 -5.18 1.06
C ASP A 79 -12.03 -5.39 2.35
N ARG A 80 -12.71 -5.83 3.39
CA ARG A 80 -12.07 -6.10 4.67
C ARG A 80 -11.88 -7.60 4.81
N TRP A 81 -10.69 -7.98 5.27
CA TRP A 81 -10.26 -9.36 5.40
C TRP A 81 -9.75 -9.61 6.80
N GLN A 82 -9.62 -10.86 7.14
CA GLN A 82 -8.87 -11.24 8.32
C GLN A 82 -7.40 -10.92 8.09
N ALA A 83 -6.65 -10.76 9.18
CA ALA A 83 -5.28 -10.27 9.08
C ALA A 83 -4.42 -11.07 8.11
N ARG A 84 -4.53 -12.40 8.13
CA ARG A 84 -3.73 -13.24 7.26
C ARG A 84 -4.00 -12.96 5.79
N GLU A 85 -5.27 -12.86 5.43
CA GLU A 85 -5.64 -12.59 4.04
C GLU A 85 -5.24 -11.18 3.64
N ALA A 86 -5.45 -10.22 4.52
CA ALA A 86 -5.08 -8.84 4.23
C ALA A 86 -3.58 -8.69 4.02
N ASP A 87 -2.78 -9.37 4.83
CA ASP A 87 -1.33 -9.32 4.70
C ASP A 87 -0.89 -9.93 3.36
N ALA A 88 -1.55 -11.01 2.94
CA ALA A 88 -1.25 -11.61 1.65
C ALA A 88 -1.60 -10.65 0.50
N MET A 89 -2.73 -9.97 0.60
CA MET A 89 -3.12 -8.99 -0.42
C MET A 89 -2.18 -7.79 -0.44
N TRP A 90 -1.71 -7.37 0.74
CA TRP A 90 -0.74 -6.28 0.83
C TRP A 90 0.55 -6.64 0.10
N ILE A 91 1.05 -7.85 0.33
CA ILE A 91 2.27 -8.30 -0.33
C ILE A 91 2.05 -8.40 -1.84
N ALA A 92 0.90 -8.93 -2.26
CA ALA A 92 0.57 -9.01 -3.68
C ALA A 92 0.54 -7.63 -4.33
N LEU A 93 -0.04 -6.66 -3.63
CA LEU A 93 -0.09 -5.29 -4.12
C LEU A 93 1.31 -4.73 -4.29
N LEU A 94 2.19 -4.91 -3.31
CA LEU A 94 3.56 -4.41 -3.39
C LEU A 94 4.31 -5.01 -4.57
N HIS A 95 4.02 -6.24 -4.94
CA HIS A 95 4.73 -6.94 -6.02
C HIS A 95 4.05 -6.78 -7.39
N GLY A 96 3.00 -5.96 -7.48
CA GLY A 96 2.30 -5.78 -8.73
C GLY A 96 1.40 -6.93 -9.12
N LEU A 97 1.09 -7.82 -8.18
CA LEU A 97 0.21 -8.96 -8.44
C LEU A 97 -1.25 -8.66 -8.14
N ALA A 98 -1.52 -7.50 -7.55
CA ALA A 98 -2.88 -7.02 -7.29
C ALA A 98 -2.91 -5.51 -7.46
N ARG A 99 -4.09 -4.96 -7.76
CA ARG A 99 -4.26 -3.51 -7.86
C ARG A 99 -5.72 -3.10 -7.60
#